data_325dbc73ed0cfc4e73438597dd8c95b6
#
_entry.id   325dbc73ed0cfc4e73438597dd8c95b6
#
_cell.length_a   1.000
_cell.length_b   1.000
_cell.length_c   1.000
_cell.angle_alpha   90.00
_cell.angle_beta   90.00
_cell.angle_gamma   90.00
#
_symmetry.space_group_name_H-M   'P 1'
#
loop_
_entity.id
_entity.type
_entity.pdbx_description
1 polymer ?
#
loop_
_entity_poly.entity_id
_entity_poly.type
_entity_poly.pdbx_seq_one_letter_code
_entity_poly.pdbx_strand_id
1 'polypeptide(L)'
;MTVIDEILDDFGSAAGRGVVVDSPPGAGKSTLVVRAARTMAEAGERLMVVAQTNEQVDDLIDRLATAAPGLEIGRLSASTYTPAQRVIKHGSVTVSGAVSDVQTSAVVIGTAAKWATVTDGTWERAIVDEAYQMRSDMLLRVAGRFSRGLFVGDPGQLDPFSVVAVERWAGLSWDPMQSAVAVLLRHNPGLPVHRLPVSWRLPPSAASVVSAAFYPFTPFEAGTKPADRRLEYSVRAIGADPRLETTLENARRTGWALHELPARHTVRTDREAVAAIADIVVGLLRRGPVAYSEHAPDGRPVTADRIAVGAAHRDQVAAIRLALADTVAADVTVDTANRLQGREYDVTVILHPLSGRRDASAFHLEAGRLCVLASRHRHACVVVARAGIAELLDTHPSAEPVHLNVPVRFPDGWEANQAMLAHLAGVSVS
;
A
#
# COMPACT_ATOMS: atom_id res chain seq x y z
N MET A 1 13.58 -25.24 2.16
CA MET A 1 12.64 -24.51 3.01
C MET A 1 12.44 -23.15 2.40
N THR A 2 11.23 -22.69 2.21
CA THR A 2 10.97 -21.34 1.69
C THR A 2 11.00 -20.34 2.83
N VAL A 3 11.20 -19.04 2.53
CA VAL A 3 11.14 -17.98 3.54
C VAL A 3 9.80 -18.01 4.31
N ILE A 4 8.71 -18.39 3.63
CA ILE A 4 7.39 -18.52 4.28
C ILE A 4 7.40 -19.67 5.29
N ASP A 5 8.04 -20.78 4.97
CA ASP A 5 8.13 -21.93 5.89
C ASP A 5 8.94 -21.56 7.15
N GLU A 6 10.06 -20.82 6.97
CA GLU A 6 10.86 -20.29 8.10
C GLU A 6 10.06 -19.34 8.99
N ILE A 7 9.26 -18.42 8.37
CA ILE A 7 8.37 -17.52 9.12
C ILE A 7 7.34 -18.30 9.93
N LEU A 8 6.74 -19.34 9.33
CA LEU A 8 5.71 -20.16 10.00
C LEU A 8 6.33 -21.01 11.13
N ASP A 9 7.52 -21.54 10.93
CA ASP A 9 8.24 -22.30 11.95
C ASP A 9 8.60 -21.41 13.15
N ASP A 10 9.14 -20.21 12.90
CA ASP A 10 9.46 -19.24 13.95
C ASP A 10 8.19 -18.76 14.68
N PHE A 11 7.11 -18.49 13.96
CA PHE A 11 5.83 -18.09 14.56
C PHE A 11 5.18 -19.23 15.34
N GLY A 12 5.30 -20.48 14.86
CA GLY A 12 4.84 -21.70 15.53
C GLY A 12 5.68 -22.10 16.74
N SER A 13 6.96 -21.67 16.78
CA SER A 13 7.88 -22.04 17.85
C SER A 13 7.43 -21.57 19.23
N ALA A 14 7.73 -22.34 20.24
CA ALA A 14 7.53 -21.96 21.65
C ALA A 14 8.57 -20.92 22.13
N ALA A 15 9.66 -20.73 21.40
CA ALA A 15 10.69 -19.75 21.73
C ALA A 15 10.33 -18.35 21.20
N GLY A 16 10.61 -17.32 21.98
CA GLY A 16 10.45 -15.93 21.57
C GLY A 16 9.02 -15.36 21.70
N ARG A 17 8.92 -14.05 21.57
CA ARG A 17 7.67 -13.27 21.70
C ARG A 17 6.98 -12.96 20.38
N GLY A 18 7.61 -13.25 19.27
CA GLY A 18 7.03 -13.00 17.96
C GLY A 18 8.05 -12.91 16.85
N VAL A 19 7.55 -12.59 15.68
CA VAL A 19 8.30 -12.49 14.42
C VAL A 19 7.85 -11.23 13.68
N VAL A 20 8.79 -10.50 13.10
CA VAL A 20 8.51 -9.37 12.21
C VAL A 20 8.76 -9.79 10.77
N VAL A 21 7.86 -9.38 9.86
CA VAL A 21 8.00 -9.65 8.43
C VAL A 21 7.92 -8.35 7.64
N ASP A 22 9.03 -7.98 7.03
CA ASP A 22 9.13 -6.88 6.07
C ASP A 22 8.61 -7.35 4.70
N SER A 23 7.54 -6.76 4.25
CA SER A 23 6.83 -7.17 3.04
C SER A 23 6.63 -5.99 2.09
N PRO A 24 7.46 -5.84 1.05
CA PRO A 24 7.31 -4.77 0.06
C PRO A 24 6.02 -4.89 -0.75
N PRO A 25 5.69 -3.89 -1.60
CA PRO A 25 4.46 -3.89 -2.37
C PRO A 25 4.31 -5.15 -3.23
N GLY A 26 3.20 -5.86 -3.06
CA GLY A 26 2.90 -7.05 -3.86
C GLY A 26 3.70 -8.30 -3.52
N ALA A 27 4.41 -8.35 -2.39
CA ALA A 27 5.18 -9.54 -1.99
C ALA A 27 4.34 -10.70 -1.42
N GLY A 28 3.01 -10.60 -1.43
CA GLY A 28 2.13 -11.67 -0.97
C GLY A 28 1.81 -11.61 0.52
N LYS A 29 1.89 -10.45 1.15
CA LYS A 29 1.56 -10.23 2.56
C LYS A 29 0.25 -10.88 3.00
N SER A 30 -0.87 -10.58 2.31
CA SER A 30 -2.17 -11.15 2.65
C SER A 30 -2.20 -12.68 2.50
N THR A 31 -1.45 -13.23 1.53
CA THR A 31 -1.29 -14.69 1.36
C THR A 31 -0.55 -15.30 2.55
N LEU A 32 0.50 -14.65 3.04
CA LEU A 32 1.22 -15.06 4.25
C LEU A 32 0.29 -15.04 5.46
N VAL A 33 -0.47 -13.95 5.68
CA VAL A 33 -1.41 -13.81 6.79
C VAL A 33 -2.47 -14.92 6.77
N VAL A 34 -3.09 -15.18 5.61
CA VAL A 34 -4.08 -16.25 5.43
C VAL A 34 -3.45 -17.63 5.67
N ARG A 35 -2.24 -17.89 5.13
CA ARG A 35 -1.54 -19.18 5.33
C ARG A 35 -1.18 -19.37 6.80
N ALA A 36 -0.64 -18.36 7.47
CA ALA A 36 -0.30 -18.42 8.89
C ALA A 36 -1.55 -18.66 9.75
N ALA A 37 -2.65 -17.93 9.49
CA ALA A 37 -3.90 -18.11 10.22
C ALA A 37 -4.46 -19.53 10.05
N ARG A 38 -4.45 -20.05 8.83
CA ARG A 38 -4.90 -21.42 8.55
C ARG A 38 -4.01 -22.46 9.24
N THR A 39 -2.69 -22.37 9.11
CA THR A 39 -1.75 -23.32 9.71
C THR A 39 -1.90 -23.40 11.23
N MET A 40 -2.04 -22.26 11.91
CA MET A 40 -2.22 -22.23 13.37
C MET A 40 -3.59 -22.81 13.77
N ALA A 41 -4.66 -22.48 13.04
CA ALA A 41 -5.97 -23.03 13.31
C ALA A 41 -6.05 -24.55 13.07
N GLU A 42 -5.39 -25.06 12.02
CA GLU A 42 -5.26 -26.51 11.74
C GLU A 42 -4.46 -27.23 12.85
N ALA A 43 -3.54 -26.54 13.51
CA ALA A 43 -2.83 -27.02 14.69
C ALA A 43 -3.68 -26.99 15.99
N GLY A 44 -4.92 -26.54 15.91
CA GLY A 44 -5.84 -26.43 17.04
C GLY A 44 -5.62 -25.18 17.91
N GLU A 45 -4.83 -24.22 17.46
CA GLU A 45 -4.56 -22.98 18.17
C GLU A 45 -5.60 -21.90 17.83
N ARG A 46 -6.13 -21.22 18.85
CA ARG A 46 -6.99 -20.05 18.65
C ARG A 46 -6.15 -18.82 18.35
N LEU A 47 -6.54 -18.10 17.31
CA LEU A 47 -5.75 -17.00 16.79
C LEU A 47 -6.52 -15.66 16.83
N MET A 48 -5.85 -14.61 17.26
CA MET A 48 -6.28 -13.22 17.12
C MET A 48 -5.67 -12.59 15.87
N VAL A 49 -6.47 -11.91 15.06
CA VAL A 49 -5.96 -11.14 13.90
C VAL A 49 -6.38 -9.68 14.02
N VAL A 50 -5.41 -8.80 13.86
CA VAL A 50 -5.56 -7.35 13.98
C VAL A 50 -5.25 -6.71 12.64
N ALA A 51 -6.19 -5.94 12.08
CA ALA A 51 -5.97 -5.11 10.90
C ALA A 51 -6.32 -3.64 11.20
N GLN A 52 -6.01 -2.72 10.29
CA GLN A 52 -6.18 -1.29 10.57
C GLN A 52 -7.58 -0.77 10.21
N THR A 53 -8.22 -1.35 9.19
CA THR A 53 -9.51 -0.88 8.66
C THR A 53 -10.53 -2.02 8.53
N ASN A 54 -11.82 -1.68 8.53
CA ASN A 54 -12.89 -2.66 8.29
C ASN A 54 -12.75 -3.34 6.93
N GLU A 55 -12.32 -2.60 5.90
CA GLU A 55 -12.11 -3.13 4.56
C GLU A 55 -11.03 -4.23 4.53
N GLN A 56 -9.92 -4.01 5.25
CA GLN A 56 -8.85 -5.03 5.38
C GLN A 56 -9.33 -6.25 6.17
N VAL A 57 -10.10 -6.03 7.25
CA VAL A 57 -10.69 -7.14 8.02
C VAL A 57 -11.60 -7.99 7.13
N ASP A 58 -12.46 -7.35 6.35
CA ASP A 58 -13.41 -8.03 5.49
C ASP A 58 -12.73 -8.79 4.33
N ASP A 59 -11.66 -8.21 3.75
CA ASP A 59 -10.85 -8.87 2.73
C ASP A 59 -10.12 -10.10 3.29
N LEU A 60 -9.52 -9.99 4.47
CA LEU A 60 -8.87 -11.13 5.13
C LEU A 60 -9.86 -12.26 5.46
N ILE A 61 -11.04 -11.92 5.93
CA ILE A 61 -12.11 -12.90 6.21
C ILE A 61 -12.53 -13.63 4.93
N ASP A 62 -12.82 -12.88 3.85
CA ASP A 62 -13.24 -13.47 2.58
C ASP A 62 -12.16 -14.41 2.01
N ARG A 63 -10.89 -14.00 2.04
CA ARG A 63 -9.75 -14.82 1.61
C ARG A 63 -9.58 -16.06 2.49
N LEU A 64 -9.63 -15.91 3.81
CA LEU A 64 -9.45 -17.03 4.74
C LEU A 64 -10.61 -18.04 4.64
N ALA A 65 -11.85 -17.56 4.63
CA ALA A 65 -13.03 -18.42 4.49
C ALA A 65 -13.09 -19.10 3.11
N THR A 66 -12.58 -18.47 2.06
CA THR A 66 -12.44 -19.08 0.73
C THR A 66 -11.36 -20.17 0.73
N ALA A 67 -10.22 -19.91 1.38
CA ALA A 67 -9.11 -20.86 1.46
C ALA A 67 -9.36 -22.03 2.43
N ALA A 68 -10.24 -21.85 3.42
CA ALA A 68 -10.61 -22.86 4.43
C ALA A 68 -12.12 -22.76 4.75
N PRO A 69 -13.02 -23.29 3.89
CA PRO A 69 -14.47 -23.08 3.99
C PRO A 69 -15.10 -23.60 5.29
N GLY A 70 -14.49 -24.59 5.94
CA GLY A 70 -14.97 -25.16 7.22
C GLY A 70 -14.41 -24.47 8.47
N LEU A 71 -13.53 -23.49 8.33
CA LEU A 71 -12.90 -22.81 9.46
C LEU A 71 -13.88 -21.83 10.11
N GLU A 72 -14.09 -21.98 11.42
CA GLU A 72 -14.89 -21.02 12.19
C GLU A 72 -14.13 -19.70 12.39
N ILE A 73 -14.69 -18.62 11.84
CA ILE A 73 -14.10 -17.28 11.88
C ILE A 73 -15.04 -16.34 12.62
N GLY A 74 -14.53 -15.69 13.65
CA GLY A 74 -15.20 -14.60 14.36
C GLY A 74 -14.83 -13.24 13.78
N ARG A 75 -15.80 -12.47 13.32
CA ARG A 75 -15.61 -11.06 12.91
C ARG A 75 -16.00 -10.16 14.08
N LEU A 76 -15.02 -9.63 14.79
CA LEU A 76 -15.24 -8.69 15.89
C LEU A 76 -15.39 -7.26 15.36
N SER A 77 -16.54 -6.61 15.59
CA SER A 77 -16.87 -5.31 14.99
C SER A 77 -17.50 -4.33 15.99
N ALA A 78 -17.56 -3.05 15.61
CA ALA A 78 -18.41 -2.09 16.31
C ALA A 78 -19.90 -2.37 16.01
N SER A 79 -20.79 -1.97 16.93
CA SER A 79 -22.25 -2.14 16.76
C SER A 79 -22.82 -1.37 15.56
N THR A 80 -22.13 -0.34 15.11
CA THR A 80 -22.51 0.48 13.94
C THR A 80 -21.99 -0.07 12.61
N TYR A 81 -21.22 -1.15 12.64
CA TYR A 81 -20.68 -1.76 11.42
C TYR A 81 -21.74 -2.65 10.75
N THR A 82 -21.90 -2.46 9.44
CA THR A 82 -22.71 -3.33 8.59
C THR A 82 -21.81 -4.27 7.81
N PRO A 83 -21.94 -5.60 7.97
CA PRO A 83 -21.13 -6.58 7.26
C PRO A 83 -21.27 -6.47 5.74
N ALA A 84 -20.14 -6.54 5.02
CA ALA A 84 -20.14 -6.61 3.57
C ALA A 84 -20.67 -7.98 3.08
N GLN A 85 -21.27 -8.02 1.88
CA GLN A 85 -21.81 -9.25 1.27
C GLN A 85 -20.74 -10.35 1.17
N ARG A 86 -19.48 -9.99 0.88
CA ARG A 86 -18.36 -10.93 0.82
C ARG A 86 -18.03 -11.60 2.16
N VAL A 87 -18.45 -11.02 3.30
CA VAL A 87 -18.28 -11.60 4.63
C VAL A 87 -19.45 -12.53 4.95
N ILE A 88 -20.69 -12.04 4.78
CA ILE A 88 -21.91 -12.78 5.18
C ILE A 88 -22.25 -13.96 4.26
N LYS A 89 -21.69 -14.02 3.06
CA LYS A 89 -21.87 -15.18 2.16
C LYS A 89 -21.25 -16.47 2.72
N HIS A 90 -20.33 -16.37 3.69
CA HIS A 90 -19.65 -17.52 4.28
C HIS A 90 -20.37 -17.97 5.56
N GLY A 91 -20.97 -19.15 5.53
CA GLY A 91 -21.73 -19.70 6.68
C GLY A 91 -20.89 -20.02 7.93
N SER A 92 -19.56 -20.11 7.78
CA SER A 92 -18.62 -20.32 8.89
C SER A 92 -18.17 -19.02 9.58
N VAL A 93 -18.69 -17.84 9.16
CA VAL A 93 -18.33 -16.55 9.73
C VAL A 93 -19.40 -16.04 10.68
N THR A 94 -19.05 -15.83 11.94
CA THR A 94 -19.89 -15.18 12.95
C THR A 94 -19.48 -13.72 13.12
N VAL A 95 -20.42 -12.79 13.00
CA VAL A 95 -20.19 -11.36 13.19
C VAL A 95 -20.80 -10.90 14.49
N SER A 96 -20.02 -10.33 15.40
CA SER A 96 -20.52 -9.79 16.67
C SER A 96 -19.72 -8.56 17.14
N GLY A 97 -20.38 -7.75 17.97
CA GLY A 97 -19.77 -6.66 18.71
C GLY A 97 -19.19 -7.10 20.06
N ALA A 98 -19.59 -8.24 20.58
CA ALA A 98 -19.11 -8.80 21.84
C ALA A 98 -18.07 -9.91 21.59
N VAL A 99 -16.96 -9.85 22.30
CA VAL A 99 -15.91 -10.86 22.18
C VAL A 99 -16.36 -12.23 22.65
N SER A 100 -17.28 -12.29 23.65
CA SER A 100 -17.87 -13.52 24.17
C SER A 100 -18.49 -14.39 23.08
N ASP A 101 -19.07 -13.78 22.06
CA ASP A 101 -19.82 -14.49 21.01
C ASP A 101 -18.91 -15.11 19.94
N VAL A 102 -17.66 -14.60 19.85
CA VAL A 102 -16.70 -15.01 18.81
C VAL A 102 -15.42 -15.62 19.38
N GLN A 103 -15.17 -15.53 20.68
CA GLN A 103 -13.91 -15.98 21.29
C GLN A 103 -13.63 -17.48 21.15
N THR A 104 -14.63 -18.28 20.88
CA THR A 104 -14.52 -19.74 20.65
C THR A 104 -14.16 -20.07 19.20
N SER A 105 -14.30 -19.12 18.26
CA SER A 105 -13.89 -19.30 16.88
C SER A 105 -12.39 -19.59 16.80
N ALA A 106 -11.99 -20.39 15.83
CA ALA A 106 -10.59 -20.73 15.62
C ALA A 106 -9.75 -19.48 15.30
N VAL A 107 -10.31 -18.53 14.54
CA VAL A 107 -9.68 -17.26 14.21
C VAL A 107 -10.64 -16.12 14.48
N VAL A 108 -10.24 -15.15 15.29
CA VAL A 108 -11.02 -13.92 15.54
C VAL A 108 -10.34 -12.73 14.91
N ILE A 109 -11.02 -12.06 13.98
CA ILE A 109 -10.47 -10.94 13.21
C ILE A 109 -11.21 -9.64 13.54
N GLY A 110 -10.48 -8.58 13.81
CA GLY A 110 -11.03 -7.26 14.10
C GLY A 110 -10.06 -6.13 13.81
N THR A 111 -10.58 -4.90 13.83
CA THR A 111 -9.70 -3.72 13.70
C THR A 111 -8.94 -3.47 15.01
N ALA A 112 -7.75 -2.86 14.90
CA ALA A 112 -6.97 -2.44 16.06
C ALA A 112 -7.79 -1.57 17.02
N ALA A 113 -8.58 -0.63 16.49
CA ALA A 113 -9.46 0.23 17.29
C ALA A 113 -10.52 -0.59 18.05
N LYS A 114 -11.09 -1.63 17.44
CA LYS A 114 -12.06 -2.50 18.11
C LYS A 114 -11.38 -3.38 19.16
N TRP A 115 -10.24 -3.98 18.83
CA TRP A 115 -9.47 -4.77 19.80
C TRP A 115 -9.04 -3.97 21.03
N ALA A 116 -8.72 -2.69 20.85
CA ALA A 116 -8.39 -1.79 21.96
C ALA A 116 -9.54 -1.54 22.95
N THR A 117 -10.79 -1.89 22.60
CA THR A 117 -11.97 -1.79 23.49
C THR A 117 -12.29 -3.10 24.19
N VAL A 118 -11.60 -4.19 23.86
CA VAL A 118 -11.82 -5.49 24.49
C VAL A 118 -11.12 -5.56 25.82
N THR A 119 -11.84 -5.95 26.87
CA THR A 119 -11.32 -6.08 28.25
C THR A 119 -11.04 -7.52 28.64
N ASP A 120 -11.69 -8.48 27.98
CA ASP A 120 -11.66 -9.90 28.33
C ASP A 120 -11.14 -10.76 27.18
N GLY A 121 -10.66 -11.95 27.51
CA GLY A 121 -10.11 -12.91 26.55
C GLY A 121 -8.62 -12.69 26.26
N THR A 122 -7.93 -13.81 26.11
CA THR A 122 -6.51 -13.87 25.73
C THR A 122 -6.31 -14.95 24.67
N TRP A 123 -5.28 -14.73 23.84
CA TRP A 123 -4.87 -15.64 22.78
C TRP A 123 -3.40 -15.97 22.93
N GLU A 124 -3.02 -17.17 22.65
CA GLU A 124 -1.58 -17.50 22.63
C GLU A 124 -0.88 -16.78 21.49
N ARG A 125 -1.52 -16.65 20.33
CA ARG A 125 -0.95 -16.04 19.14
C ARG A 125 -1.83 -14.95 18.55
N ALA A 126 -1.17 -13.92 18.00
CA ALA A 126 -1.83 -12.89 17.21
C ALA A 126 -1.09 -12.65 15.89
N ILE A 127 -1.81 -12.29 14.84
CA ILE A 127 -1.26 -11.70 13.63
C ILE A 127 -1.66 -10.23 13.58
N VAL A 128 -0.69 -9.35 13.40
CA VAL A 128 -0.91 -7.92 13.21
C VAL A 128 -0.57 -7.57 11.76
N ASP A 129 -1.60 -7.37 10.97
CA ASP A 129 -1.46 -6.94 9.58
C ASP A 129 -1.31 -5.43 9.50
N GLU A 130 -0.55 -4.95 8.51
CA GLU A 130 -0.15 -3.54 8.36
C GLU A 130 0.52 -2.98 9.63
N ALA A 131 1.40 -3.78 10.25
CA ALA A 131 2.01 -3.48 11.54
C ALA A 131 2.86 -2.19 11.53
N TYR A 132 3.44 -1.81 10.37
CA TYR A 132 4.18 -0.57 10.22
C TYR A 132 3.28 0.68 10.25
N GLN A 133 2.00 0.54 9.83
CA GLN A 133 1.01 1.62 9.89
C GLN A 133 0.33 1.73 11.26
N MET A 134 0.46 0.70 12.08
CA MET A 134 -0.08 0.73 13.43
C MET A 134 0.74 1.70 14.29
N ARG A 135 0.08 2.59 14.98
CA ARG A 135 0.70 3.47 15.97
C ARG A 135 1.19 2.65 17.17
N SER A 136 2.31 3.05 17.75
CA SER A 136 2.88 2.38 18.93
C SER A 136 1.95 2.34 20.14
N ASP A 137 1.19 3.43 20.40
CA ASP A 137 0.21 3.47 21.48
C ASP A 137 -0.97 2.50 21.26
N MET A 138 -1.33 2.25 20.01
CA MET A 138 -2.36 1.28 19.69
C MET A 138 -1.87 -0.16 19.92
N LEU A 139 -0.62 -0.46 19.57
CA LEU A 139 -0.03 -1.76 19.89
C LEU A 139 -0.06 -2.01 21.42
N LEU A 140 0.31 -1.01 22.25
CA LEU A 140 0.28 -1.16 23.70
C LEU A 140 -1.12 -1.51 24.23
N ARG A 141 -2.18 -0.99 23.62
CA ARG A 141 -3.56 -1.29 24.01
C ARG A 141 -3.98 -2.72 23.69
N VAL A 142 -3.45 -3.31 22.63
CA VAL A 142 -3.82 -4.67 22.20
C VAL A 142 -2.84 -5.75 22.66
N ALA A 143 -1.58 -5.38 22.97
CA ALA A 143 -0.50 -6.31 23.28
C ALA A 143 -0.76 -7.19 24.51
N GLY A 144 -1.56 -6.72 25.47
CA GLY A 144 -1.96 -7.51 26.64
C GLY A 144 -2.95 -8.65 26.33
N ARG A 145 -3.39 -8.80 25.08
CA ARG A 145 -4.36 -9.83 24.65
C ARG A 145 -3.70 -11.08 24.08
N PHE A 146 -2.42 -11.05 23.77
CA PHE A 146 -1.72 -12.20 23.19
C PHE A 146 -0.32 -12.36 23.78
N SER A 147 0.20 -13.58 23.70
CA SER A 147 1.54 -13.93 24.19
C SER A 147 2.59 -13.76 23.09
N ARG A 148 2.24 -14.06 21.84
CA ARG A 148 3.14 -14.06 20.68
C ARG A 148 2.50 -13.38 19.48
N GLY A 149 3.30 -12.61 18.74
CA GLY A 149 2.83 -11.86 17.58
C GLY A 149 3.58 -12.18 16.28
N LEU A 150 2.85 -12.32 15.17
CA LEU A 150 3.39 -12.21 13.82
C LEU A 150 3.03 -10.80 13.32
N PHE A 151 4.05 -9.95 13.18
CA PHE A 151 3.89 -8.56 12.76
C PHE A 151 4.27 -8.41 11.30
N VAL A 152 3.28 -8.33 10.43
CA VAL A 152 3.47 -8.27 8.97
C VAL A 152 3.17 -6.86 8.49
N GLY A 153 4.05 -6.28 7.70
CA GLY A 153 3.82 -4.95 7.16
C GLY A 153 4.87 -4.52 6.16
N ASP A 154 4.66 -3.35 5.62
CA ASP A 154 5.52 -2.75 4.61
C ASP A 154 6.27 -1.57 5.23
N PRO A 155 7.60 -1.66 5.40
CA PRO A 155 8.39 -0.57 6.00
C PRO A 155 8.44 0.68 5.12
N GLY A 156 8.17 0.55 3.83
CA GLY A 156 8.29 1.60 2.82
C GLY A 156 7.00 2.30 2.46
N GLN A 157 5.88 1.98 3.13
CA GLN A 157 4.62 2.66 2.89
C GLN A 157 4.34 3.74 3.93
N LEU A 158 3.11 4.26 3.92
CA LEU A 158 2.69 5.38 4.76
C LEU A 158 2.97 5.14 6.25
N ASP A 159 3.49 6.15 6.90
CA ASP A 159 3.65 6.19 8.35
C ASP A 159 2.31 6.20 9.09
N PRO A 160 2.30 5.84 10.37
CA PRO A 160 1.14 6.02 11.22
C PRO A 160 0.68 7.48 11.20
N PHE A 161 -0.63 7.71 11.12
CA PHE A 161 -1.17 9.06 11.20
C PHE A 161 -2.08 9.25 12.41
N SER A 162 -2.17 10.49 12.91
CA SER A 162 -3.07 10.88 13.98
C SER A 162 -3.96 12.04 13.54
N VAL A 163 -5.20 12.04 14.02
CA VAL A 163 -6.12 13.18 13.89
C VAL A 163 -6.01 14.14 15.09
N VAL A 164 -5.22 13.79 16.10
CA VAL A 164 -4.98 14.57 17.33
C VAL A 164 -3.57 15.12 17.25
N ALA A 165 -3.38 16.33 17.79
CA ALA A 165 -2.07 16.96 17.92
C ALA A 165 -1.14 16.11 18.78
N VAL A 166 -0.02 15.71 18.22
CA VAL A 166 0.98 14.83 18.86
C VAL A 166 2.40 15.41 18.82
N GLU A 167 2.56 16.62 18.32
CA GLU A 167 3.85 17.28 18.05
C GLU A 167 4.73 17.34 19.31
N ARG A 168 4.13 17.48 20.51
CA ARG A 168 4.84 17.49 21.79
C ARG A 168 5.58 16.17 22.10
N TRP A 169 5.24 15.09 21.39
CA TRP A 169 5.85 13.78 21.57
C TRP A 169 6.91 13.48 20.50
N ALA A 170 6.98 14.32 19.47
CA ALA A 170 7.88 14.11 18.35
C ALA A 170 9.34 14.00 18.80
N GLY A 171 10.02 12.97 18.35
CA GLY A 171 11.42 12.71 18.71
C GLY A 171 11.65 12.08 20.07
N LEU A 172 10.61 11.92 20.90
CA LEU A 172 10.74 11.24 22.20
C LEU A 172 10.73 9.71 22.04
N SER A 173 11.30 9.02 23.02
CA SER A 173 11.35 7.54 23.04
C SER A 173 9.97 6.88 22.95
N TRP A 174 8.95 7.56 23.41
CA TRP A 174 7.56 7.12 23.48
C TRP A 174 6.65 7.94 22.58
N ASP A 175 7.19 8.43 21.49
CA ASP A 175 6.40 9.12 20.48
C ASP A 175 5.32 8.16 19.94
N PRO A 176 4.02 8.45 20.13
CA PRO A 176 2.93 7.59 19.70
C PRO A 176 2.83 7.48 18.17
N MET A 177 3.48 8.39 17.45
CA MET A 177 3.52 8.38 15.98
C MET A 177 4.58 7.44 15.42
N GLN A 178 5.50 6.94 16.25
CA GLN A 178 6.37 5.86 15.79
C GLN A 178 5.55 4.62 15.44
N SER A 179 5.96 3.90 14.40
CA SER A 179 5.29 2.65 14.05
C SER A 179 5.40 1.63 15.16
N ALA A 180 4.39 0.80 15.33
CA ALA A 180 4.37 -0.28 16.31
C ALA A 180 5.60 -1.19 16.15
N VAL A 181 6.02 -1.47 14.90
CA VAL A 181 7.19 -2.30 14.62
C VAL A 181 8.49 -1.64 15.07
N ALA A 182 8.66 -0.33 14.83
CA ALA A 182 9.87 0.39 15.27
C ALA A 182 10.05 0.32 16.79
N VAL A 183 8.97 0.58 17.54
CA VAL A 183 8.98 0.50 18.99
C VAL A 183 9.17 -0.95 19.47
N LEU A 184 8.50 -1.90 18.85
CA LEU A 184 8.64 -3.33 19.18
C LEU A 184 10.10 -3.79 19.05
N LEU A 185 10.75 -3.52 17.93
CA LEU A 185 12.14 -3.93 17.68
C LEU A 185 13.14 -3.22 18.58
N ARG A 186 12.88 -1.95 18.91
CA ARG A 186 13.71 -1.20 19.85
C ARG A 186 13.75 -1.85 21.24
N HIS A 187 12.60 -2.31 21.72
CA HIS A 187 12.49 -2.92 23.06
C HIS A 187 12.71 -4.44 23.05
N ASN A 188 12.76 -5.07 21.89
CA ASN A 188 12.98 -6.51 21.71
C ASN A 188 13.99 -6.75 20.58
N PRO A 189 15.29 -6.40 20.77
CA PRO A 189 16.30 -6.49 19.69
C PRO A 189 16.58 -7.91 19.21
N GLY A 190 16.16 -8.91 19.97
CA GLY A 190 16.31 -10.33 19.61
C GLY A 190 15.15 -10.92 18.80
N LEU A 191 14.14 -10.11 18.44
CA LEU A 191 13.05 -10.60 17.59
C LEU A 191 13.56 -10.90 16.17
N PRO A 192 13.26 -12.10 15.61
CA PRO A 192 13.58 -12.41 14.23
C PRO A 192 12.83 -11.46 13.28
N VAL A 193 13.55 -10.99 12.27
CA VAL A 193 13.01 -10.14 11.19
C VAL A 193 13.24 -10.85 9.87
N HIS A 194 12.18 -11.36 9.28
CA HIS A 194 12.20 -11.93 7.94
C HIS A 194 11.84 -10.89 6.89
N ARG A 195 12.20 -11.18 5.64
CA ARG A 195 11.91 -10.31 4.49
C ARG A 195 11.31 -11.14 3.38
N LEU A 196 10.27 -10.63 2.75
CA LEU A 196 9.74 -11.19 1.52
C LEU A 196 10.45 -10.49 0.34
N PRO A 197 11.40 -11.14 -0.34
CA PRO A 197 12.29 -10.44 -1.26
C PRO A 197 11.71 -10.26 -2.67
N VAL A 198 10.48 -10.73 -2.92
CA VAL A 198 9.92 -10.82 -4.27
C VAL A 198 8.56 -10.12 -4.35
N SER A 199 8.44 -9.15 -5.25
CA SER A 199 7.16 -8.53 -5.62
C SER A 199 6.51 -9.26 -6.78
N TRP A 200 5.32 -9.78 -6.58
CA TRP A 200 4.49 -10.40 -7.63
C TRP A 200 3.56 -9.38 -8.33
N ARG A 201 3.48 -8.17 -7.82
CA ARG A 201 2.69 -7.08 -8.41
C ARG A 201 3.49 -6.31 -9.45
N LEU A 202 4.64 -5.81 -9.06
CA LEU A 202 5.42 -4.89 -9.87
C LEU A 202 6.14 -5.64 -11.01
N PRO A 203 6.07 -5.13 -12.26
CA PRO A 203 6.90 -5.64 -13.33
C PRO A 203 8.39 -5.34 -13.07
N PRO A 204 9.33 -6.01 -13.72
CA PRO A 204 10.76 -5.76 -13.52
C PRO A 204 11.16 -4.29 -13.71
N SER A 205 10.55 -3.58 -14.68
CA SER A 205 10.76 -2.15 -14.93
C SER A 205 10.34 -1.25 -13.77
N ALA A 206 9.42 -1.71 -12.94
CA ALA A 206 8.96 -0.94 -11.78
C ALA A 206 9.59 -1.43 -10.47
N ALA A 207 9.79 -2.73 -10.31
CA ALA A 207 10.37 -3.29 -9.10
C ALA A 207 11.77 -2.73 -8.81
N SER A 208 12.64 -2.63 -9.83
CA SER A 208 13.98 -2.07 -9.70
C SER A 208 13.96 -0.61 -9.23
N VAL A 209 13.08 0.20 -9.81
CA VAL A 209 12.94 1.63 -9.49
C VAL A 209 12.38 1.84 -8.09
N VAL A 210 11.26 1.17 -7.79
CA VAL A 210 10.61 1.27 -6.48
C VAL A 210 11.51 0.73 -5.38
N SER A 211 12.22 -0.38 -5.64
CA SER A 211 13.19 -0.95 -4.70
C SER A 211 14.34 0.02 -4.42
N ALA A 212 14.93 0.61 -5.45
CA ALA A 212 16.05 1.55 -5.29
C ALA A 212 15.62 2.86 -4.59
N ALA A 213 14.45 3.41 -4.96
CA ALA A 213 14.00 4.69 -4.43
C ALA A 213 13.44 4.60 -3.00
N PHE A 214 12.76 3.50 -2.65
CA PHE A 214 12.01 3.43 -1.40
C PHE A 214 12.46 2.29 -0.45
N TYR A 215 13.26 1.34 -0.91
CA TYR A 215 13.69 0.18 -0.12
C TYR A 215 15.20 -0.06 -0.18
N PRO A 216 16.07 0.97 -0.06
CA PRO A 216 17.52 0.79 -0.15
C PRO A 216 18.05 -0.15 0.95
N PHE A 217 17.39 -0.22 2.10
CA PHE A 217 17.77 -1.07 3.24
C PHE A 217 17.09 -2.45 3.23
N THR A 218 16.03 -2.61 2.44
CA THR A 218 15.25 -3.85 2.33
C THR A 218 14.91 -4.12 0.86
N PRO A 219 15.92 -4.28 -0.02
CA PRO A 219 15.71 -4.41 -1.45
C PRO A 219 14.88 -5.64 -1.80
N PHE A 220 14.14 -5.54 -2.89
CA PHE A 220 13.33 -6.62 -3.43
C PHE A 220 13.40 -6.66 -4.96
N GLU A 221 13.00 -7.79 -5.54
CA GLU A 221 13.02 -8.05 -6.96
C GLU A 221 11.60 -8.33 -7.50
N ALA A 222 11.43 -8.28 -8.83
CA ALA A 222 10.20 -8.73 -9.46
C ALA A 222 10.14 -10.25 -9.51
N GLY A 223 8.98 -10.81 -9.19
CA GLY A 223 8.68 -12.24 -9.36
C GLY A 223 8.32 -12.61 -10.80
N THR A 224 8.15 -11.63 -11.70
CA THR A 224 7.81 -11.82 -13.10
C THR A 224 8.99 -11.51 -14.01
N LYS A 225 9.02 -12.11 -15.21
CA LYS A 225 10.06 -11.86 -16.21
C LYS A 225 9.74 -10.58 -17.01
N PRO A 226 10.75 -9.92 -17.63
CA PRO A 226 10.54 -8.70 -18.41
C PRO A 226 9.49 -8.82 -19.53
N ALA A 227 9.36 -9.98 -20.16
CA ALA A 227 8.41 -10.20 -21.23
C ALA A 227 6.99 -10.59 -20.77
N ASP A 228 6.80 -10.97 -19.51
CA ASP A 228 5.53 -11.48 -19.02
C ASP A 228 4.47 -10.39 -18.96
N ARG A 229 4.88 -9.14 -18.67
CA ARG A 229 3.96 -8.01 -18.51
C ARG A 229 4.23 -6.93 -19.56
N ARG A 230 3.26 -6.76 -20.44
CA ARG A 230 3.28 -5.72 -21.46
C ARG A 230 1.89 -5.11 -21.62
N LEU A 231 1.86 -3.86 -21.99
CA LEU A 231 0.67 -3.10 -22.34
C LEU A 231 0.69 -2.85 -23.84
N GLU A 232 -0.40 -3.16 -24.53
CA GLU A 232 -0.55 -2.92 -25.98
C GLU A 232 -1.81 -2.08 -26.23
N TYR A 233 -1.84 -1.38 -27.35
CA TYR A 233 -3.00 -0.62 -27.79
C TYR A 233 -3.59 -1.24 -29.03
N SER A 234 -4.90 -1.56 -29.01
CA SER A 234 -5.61 -2.15 -30.16
C SER A 234 -6.02 -1.11 -31.21
N VAL A 235 -6.08 0.18 -30.85
CA VAL A 235 -6.46 1.28 -31.73
C VAL A 235 -5.37 2.34 -31.74
N ARG A 236 -4.97 2.79 -32.93
CA ARG A 236 -4.12 3.97 -33.10
C ARG A 236 -4.98 5.23 -33.03
N ALA A 237 -4.61 6.18 -32.19
CA ALA A 237 -5.22 7.49 -32.17
C ALA A 237 -4.75 8.31 -33.40
N ILE A 238 -5.67 8.98 -34.07
CA ILE A 238 -5.36 9.89 -35.20
C ILE A 238 -5.66 11.31 -34.70
N GLY A 239 -4.68 12.23 -34.83
CA GLY A 239 -4.86 13.65 -34.51
C GLY A 239 -4.87 13.98 -33.03
N ALA A 240 -4.30 13.12 -32.16
CA ALA A 240 -4.14 13.42 -30.75
C ALA A 240 -2.99 14.42 -30.49
N ASP A 241 -3.01 15.06 -29.32
CA ASP A 241 -1.91 15.92 -28.87
C ASP A 241 -0.59 15.14 -28.87
N PRO A 242 0.47 15.63 -29.54
CA PRO A 242 1.77 14.97 -29.60
C PRO A 242 2.38 14.66 -28.22
N ARG A 243 2.15 15.49 -27.21
CA ARG A 243 2.61 15.26 -25.82
C ARG A 243 1.88 14.07 -25.20
N LEU A 244 0.57 14.00 -25.40
CA LEU A 244 -0.23 12.87 -24.91
C LEU A 244 0.19 11.57 -25.60
N GLU A 245 0.44 11.60 -26.92
CA GLU A 245 0.96 10.44 -27.67
C GLU A 245 2.28 9.95 -27.10
N THR A 246 3.24 10.85 -26.93
CA THR A 246 4.56 10.52 -26.36
C THR A 246 4.42 9.93 -24.95
N THR A 247 3.56 10.52 -24.11
CA THR A 247 3.32 10.04 -22.75
C THR A 247 2.78 8.60 -22.76
N LEU A 248 1.75 8.33 -23.54
CA LEU A 248 1.13 7.01 -23.59
C LEU A 248 2.05 5.96 -24.25
N GLU A 249 2.81 6.34 -25.27
CA GLU A 249 3.78 5.43 -25.89
C GLU A 249 4.94 5.09 -24.96
N ASN A 250 5.46 6.06 -24.18
CA ASN A 250 6.47 5.79 -23.16
C ASN A 250 5.92 4.83 -22.09
N ALA A 251 4.71 5.07 -21.59
CA ALA A 251 4.04 4.19 -20.62
C ALA A 251 3.91 2.76 -21.16
N ARG A 252 3.51 2.60 -22.43
CA ARG A 252 3.41 1.30 -23.10
C ARG A 252 4.76 0.60 -23.21
N ARG A 253 5.79 1.32 -23.63
CA ARG A 253 7.12 0.77 -23.95
C ARG A 253 7.95 0.45 -22.72
N THR A 254 7.92 1.31 -21.69
CA THR A 254 8.83 1.23 -20.54
C THR A 254 8.13 0.84 -19.23
N GLY A 255 6.80 0.92 -19.20
CA GLY A 255 6.02 0.83 -17.95
C GLY A 255 6.00 2.14 -17.15
N TRP A 256 6.67 3.20 -17.64
CA TRP A 256 6.71 4.53 -16.99
C TRP A 256 6.55 5.66 -18.00
N ALA A 257 5.94 6.75 -17.56
CA ALA A 257 5.96 8.02 -18.27
C ALA A 257 5.89 9.20 -17.32
N LEU A 258 6.59 10.27 -17.66
CA LEU A 258 6.41 11.60 -17.08
C LEU A 258 5.62 12.46 -18.07
N HIS A 259 4.46 12.97 -17.63
CA HIS A 259 3.75 14.03 -18.33
C HIS A 259 4.05 15.35 -17.62
N GLU A 260 5.06 16.05 -18.13
CA GLU A 260 5.53 17.27 -17.50
C GLU A 260 4.75 18.48 -18.00
N LEU A 261 4.21 19.27 -17.07
CA LEU A 261 3.55 20.54 -17.32
C LEU A 261 4.54 21.71 -17.07
N PRO A 262 4.34 22.86 -17.71
CA PRO A 262 5.17 24.04 -17.45
C PRO A 262 5.21 24.43 -15.97
N ALA A 263 6.35 24.94 -15.51
CA ALA A 263 6.52 25.40 -14.14
C ALA A 263 5.46 26.47 -13.77
N ARG A 264 4.72 26.21 -12.72
CA ARG A 264 3.72 27.13 -12.17
C ARG A 264 3.42 26.74 -10.72
N HIS A 265 3.33 27.74 -9.84
CA HIS A 265 2.83 27.50 -8.49
C HIS A 265 1.32 27.45 -8.45
N THR A 266 0.79 26.47 -7.71
CA THR A 266 -0.64 26.28 -7.50
C THR A 266 -0.96 26.15 -6.01
N VAL A 267 -2.09 26.73 -5.57
CA VAL A 267 -2.39 26.80 -4.13
C VAL A 267 -3.07 25.53 -3.62
N ARG A 268 -4.08 25.04 -4.32
CA ARG A 268 -4.87 23.87 -3.91
C ARG A 268 -5.02 22.86 -5.04
N THR A 269 -5.88 23.15 -5.99
CA THR A 269 -6.19 22.29 -7.13
C THR A 269 -5.68 22.92 -8.41
N ASP A 270 -4.85 22.19 -9.10
CA ASP A 270 -4.29 22.58 -10.38
C ASP A 270 -5.21 22.11 -11.50
N ARG A 271 -5.97 23.03 -12.11
CA ARG A 271 -6.94 22.72 -13.17
C ARG A 271 -6.27 22.15 -14.42
N GLU A 272 -5.07 22.61 -14.75
CA GLU A 272 -4.33 22.13 -15.91
C GLU A 272 -3.83 20.71 -15.69
N ALA A 273 -3.32 20.40 -14.49
CA ALA A 273 -2.95 19.02 -14.13
C ALA A 273 -4.17 18.08 -14.07
N VAL A 274 -5.32 18.58 -13.58
CA VAL A 274 -6.59 17.83 -13.61
C VAL A 274 -7.01 17.51 -15.03
N ALA A 275 -6.96 18.49 -15.95
CA ALA A 275 -7.28 18.29 -17.35
C ALA A 275 -6.31 17.31 -18.02
N ALA A 276 -5.00 17.46 -17.81
CA ALA A 276 -4.00 16.55 -18.33
C ALA A 276 -4.21 15.10 -17.86
N ILE A 277 -4.53 14.89 -16.57
CA ILE A 277 -4.86 13.56 -16.04
C ILE A 277 -6.11 13.00 -16.73
N ALA A 278 -7.15 13.80 -16.90
CA ALA A 278 -8.36 13.37 -17.59
C ALA A 278 -8.08 12.99 -19.05
N ASP A 279 -7.32 13.81 -19.78
CA ASP A 279 -6.93 13.54 -21.16
C ASP A 279 -6.10 12.26 -21.28
N ILE A 280 -5.16 12.01 -20.37
CA ILE A 280 -4.35 10.78 -20.32
C ILE A 280 -5.24 9.57 -20.11
N VAL A 281 -6.14 9.58 -19.12
CA VAL A 281 -6.99 8.43 -18.78
C VAL A 281 -8.00 8.15 -19.90
N VAL A 282 -8.68 9.18 -20.41
CA VAL A 282 -9.61 9.06 -21.54
C VAL A 282 -8.86 8.61 -22.82
N GLY A 283 -7.71 9.22 -23.09
CA GLY A 283 -6.86 8.88 -24.21
C GLY A 283 -6.36 7.43 -24.16
N LEU A 284 -6.00 6.95 -22.97
CA LEU A 284 -5.63 5.54 -22.74
C LEU A 284 -6.79 4.60 -23.06
N LEU A 285 -7.98 4.83 -22.47
CA LEU A 285 -9.16 3.98 -22.70
C LEU A 285 -9.61 3.95 -24.17
N ARG A 286 -9.56 5.09 -24.85
CA ARG A 286 -9.91 5.19 -26.29
C ARG A 286 -8.98 4.39 -27.20
N ARG A 287 -7.77 4.04 -26.75
CA ARG A 287 -6.84 3.19 -27.49
C ARG A 287 -7.11 1.70 -27.33
N GLY A 288 -8.11 1.32 -26.53
CA GLY A 288 -8.42 -0.09 -26.26
C GLY A 288 -7.21 -0.82 -25.68
N PRO A 289 -6.73 -0.42 -24.49
CA PRO A 289 -5.53 -1.01 -23.90
C PRO A 289 -5.77 -2.48 -23.55
N VAL A 290 -4.76 -3.31 -23.86
CA VAL A 290 -4.72 -4.75 -23.57
C VAL A 290 -3.50 -5.05 -22.71
N ALA A 291 -3.74 -5.65 -21.56
CA ALA A 291 -2.70 -6.06 -20.61
C ALA A 291 -2.41 -7.56 -20.76
N TYR A 292 -1.16 -7.90 -20.97
CA TYR A 292 -0.65 -9.26 -20.99
C TYR A 292 0.07 -9.56 -19.68
N SER A 293 -0.10 -10.75 -19.14
CA SER A 293 0.56 -11.18 -17.91
C SER A 293 0.72 -12.70 -17.89
N GLU A 294 1.46 -13.17 -16.86
CA GLU A 294 1.63 -14.60 -16.56
C GLU A 294 0.28 -15.35 -16.37
N HIS A 295 -0.77 -14.62 -16.01
CA HIS A 295 -2.12 -15.17 -15.82
C HIS A 295 -3.08 -14.87 -16.98
N ALA A 296 -2.66 -14.08 -17.95
CA ALA A 296 -3.41 -13.71 -19.15
C ALA A 296 -2.44 -13.59 -20.34
N PRO A 297 -1.86 -14.71 -20.80
CA PRO A 297 -0.89 -14.70 -21.90
C PRO A 297 -1.50 -14.25 -23.24
N ASP A 298 -2.81 -14.46 -23.43
CA ASP A 298 -3.55 -14.04 -24.62
C ASP A 298 -4.00 -12.58 -24.56
N GLY A 299 -3.73 -11.90 -23.46
CA GLY A 299 -4.12 -10.52 -23.21
C GLY A 299 -5.53 -10.38 -22.65
N ARG A 300 -5.72 -9.35 -21.84
CA ARG A 300 -7.00 -8.97 -21.26
C ARG A 300 -7.23 -7.48 -21.46
N PRO A 301 -8.42 -7.06 -21.93
CA PRO A 301 -8.77 -5.65 -22.01
C PRO A 301 -8.60 -4.95 -20.65
N VAL A 302 -8.00 -3.75 -20.66
CA VAL A 302 -7.91 -2.89 -19.50
C VAL A 302 -9.13 -1.97 -19.49
N THR A 303 -10.10 -2.31 -18.64
CA THR A 303 -11.33 -1.54 -18.43
C THR A 303 -11.11 -0.43 -17.40
N ALA A 304 -12.06 0.50 -17.28
CA ALA A 304 -11.94 1.66 -16.39
C ALA A 304 -11.70 1.29 -14.92
N ASP A 305 -12.34 0.23 -14.41
CA ASP A 305 -12.17 -0.30 -13.06
C ASP A 305 -10.76 -0.85 -12.78
N ARG A 306 -9.97 -1.10 -13.83
CA ARG A 306 -8.58 -1.57 -13.75
C ARG A 306 -7.54 -0.45 -13.83
N ILE A 307 -8.01 0.79 -13.89
CA ILE A 307 -7.19 1.99 -13.89
C ILE A 307 -7.43 2.75 -12.58
N ALA A 308 -6.36 3.28 -11.99
CA ALA A 308 -6.48 4.19 -10.87
C ALA A 308 -5.80 5.52 -11.13
N VAL A 309 -6.39 6.57 -10.57
CA VAL A 309 -5.76 7.88 -10.48
C VAL A 309 -5.47 8.18 -9.01
N GLY A 310 -4.22 8.52 -8.72
CA GLY A 310 -3.75 8.83 -7.38
C GLY A 310 -3.35 10.30 -7.20
N ALA A 311 -3.74 10.91 -6.08
CA ALA A 311 -3.32 12.26 -5.73
C ALA A 311 -3.05 12.38 -4.21
N ALA A 312 -2.37 13.45 -3.81
CA ALA A 312 -2.06 13.68 -2.40
C ALA A 312 -3.26 14.23 -1.60
N HIS A 313 -4.10 15.06 -2.21
CA HIS A 313 -5.16 15.80 -1.52
C HIS A 313 -6.57 15.43 -1.99
N ARG A 314 -7.53 15.47 -1.05
CA ARG A 314 -8.95 15.18 -1.32
C ARG A 314 -9.57 16.15 -2.33
N ASP A 315 -9.17 17.42 -2.31
CA ASP A 315 -9.67 18.43 -3.26
C ASP A 315 -9.23 18.10 -4.69
N GLN A 316 -7.99 17.63 -4.87
CA GLN A 316 -7.47 17.14 -6.16
C GLN A 316 -8.27 15.92 -6.64
N VAL A 317 -8.49 14.96 -5.74
CA VAL A 317 -9.31 13.76 -6.02
C VAL A 317 -10.72 14.16 -6.45
N ALA A 318 -11.38 15.07 -5.75
CA ALA A 318 -12.72 15.54 -6.10
C ALA A 318 -12.76 16.22 -7.47
N ALA A 319 -11.78 17.08 -7.78
CA ALA A 319 -11.68 17.74 -9.07
C ALA A 319 -11.43 16.75 -10.22
N ILE A 320 -10.57 15.75 -10.03
CA ILE A 320 -10.30 14.72 -11.04
C ILE A 320 -11.55 13.85 -11.26
N ARG A 321 -12.24 13.43 -10.21
CA ARG A 321 -13.51 12.70 -10.34
C ARG A 321 -14.54 13.47 -11.14
N LEU A 322 -14.69 14.76 -10.87
CA LEU A 322 -15.60 15.62 -11.62
C LEU A 322 -15.21 15.71 -13.11
N ALA A 323 -13.91 15.81 -13.42
CA ALA A 323 -13.44 15.87 -14.80
C ALA A 323 -13.65 14.55 -15.56
N LEU A 324 -13.74 13.42 -14.88
CA LEU A 324 -13.95 12.09 -15.49
C LEU A 324 -15.44 11.67 -15.53
N ALA A 325 -16.32 12.29 -14.76
CA ALA A 325 -17.69 11.82 -14.49
C ALA A 325 -18.53 11.57 -15.75
N ASP A 326 -18.43 12.45 -16.75
CA ASP A 326 -19.21 12.36 -17.98
C ASP A 326 -18.38 11.81 -19.17
N THR A 327 -17.39 10.99 -18.89
CA THR A 327 -16.49 10.43 -19.89
C THR A 327 -16.51 8.89 -19.87
N VAL A 328 -15.83 8.26 -20.82
CA VAL A 328 -15.58 6.80 -20.82
C VAL A 328 -14.78 6.31 -19.62
N ALA A 329 -14.28 7.24 -18.81
CA ALA A 329 -13.46 7.00 -17.61
C ALA A 329 -14.23 7.19 -16.29
N ALA A 330 -15.55 7.28 -16.32
CA ALA A 330 -16.38 7.53 -15.12
C ALA A 330 -16.17 6.47 -14.00
N ASP A 331 -15.91 5.23 -14.38
CA ASP A 331 -15.69 4.10 -13.46
C ASP A 331 -14.24 3.95 -12.98
N VAL A 332 -13.33 4.84 -13.39
CA VAL A 332 -11.94 4.83 -12.95
C VAL A 332 -11.86 5.14 -11.45
N THR A 333 -11.07 4.34 -10.74
CA THR A 333 -10.83 4.63 -9.32
C THR A 333 -9.98 5.89 -9.17
N VAL A 334 -10.51 6.92 -8.51
CA VAL A 334 -9.74 8.13 -8.18
C VAL A 334 -9.69 8.28 -6.67
N ASP A 335 -8.50 8.21 -6.06
CA ASP A 335 -8.41 8.35 -4.60
C ASP A 335 -7.04 8.87 -4.12
N THR A 336 -6.94 9.13 -2.82
CA THR A 336 -5.68 9.51 -2.17
C THR A 336 -4.77 8.29 -1.97
N ALA A 337 -3.48 8.52 -1.78
CA ALA A 337 -2.51 7.47 -1.48
C ALA A 337 -3.00 6.53 -0.36
N ASN A 338 -3.51 7.10 0.74
CA ASN A 338 -4.01 6.31 1.88
C ASN A 338 -5.11 5.32 1.52
N ARG A 339 -6.00 5.67 0.59
CA ARG A 339 -7.11 4.80 0.17
C ARG A 339 -6.74 3.86 -0.97
N LEU A 340 -5.72 4.19 -1.76
CA LEU A 340 -5.17 3.30 -2.78
C LEU A 340 -4.26 2.22 -2.18
N GLN A 341 -3.85 2.39 -0.92
CA GLN A 341 -3.00 1.43 -0.25
C GLN A 341 -3.65 0.04 -0.21
N GLY A 342 -2.84 -1.02 -0.38
CA GLY A 342 -3.31 -2.41 -0.46
C GLY A 342 -3.92 -2.81 -1.81
N ARG A 343 -4.41 -1.86 -2.61
CA ARG A 343 -5.04 -2.14 -3.92
C ARG A 343 -4.00 -2.26 -5.04
N GLU A 344 -4.43 -2.82 -6.17
CA GLU A 344 -3.59 -2.93 -7.38
C GLU A 344 -4.43 -2.75 -8.65
N TYR A 345 -3.79 -2.20 -9.67
CA TYR A 345 -4.41 -1.84 -10.95
C TYR A 345 -3.49 -2.20 -12.12
N ASP A 346 -4.02 -2.31 -13.30
CA ASP A 346 -3.17 -2.55 -14.48
C ASP A 346 -2.37 -1.29 -14.81
N VAL A 347 -3.03 -0.13 -14.82
CA VAL A 347 -2.40 1.16 -15.07
C VAL A 347 -2.74 2.16 -13.96
N THR A 348 -1.76 2.95 -13.57
CA THR A 348 -1.99 4.08 -12.66
C THR A 348 -1.57 5.40 -13.30
N VAL A 349 -2.33 6.46 -13.01
CA VAL A 349 -1.96 7.84 -13.33
C VAL A 349 -1.88 8.60 -12.01
N ILE A 350 -0.75 9.20 -11.70
CA ILE A 350 -0.56 9.87 -10.41
C ILE A 350 -0.20 11.34 -10.59
N LEU A 351 -0.74 12.19 -9.73
CA LEU A 351 -0.26 13.54 -9.57
C LEU A 351 0.87 13.54 -8.54
N HIS A 352 2.06 13.98 -8.96
CA HIS A 352 3.23 14.04 -8.06
C HIS A 352 2.92 14.96 -6.87
N PRO A 353 3.19 14.52 -5.62
CA PRO A 353 2.84 15.31 -4.43
C PRO A 353 3.43 16.71 -4.39
N LEU A 354 4.63 16.91 -4.94
CA LEU A 354 5.32 18.20 -5.01
C LEU A 354 4.94 19.04 -6.24
N SER A 355 4.07 18.54 -7.15
CA SER A 355 3.69 19.26 -8.37
C SER A 355 3.06 20.63 -8.06
N GLY A 356 3.67 21.70 -8.57
CA GLY A 356 3.19 23.06 -8.42
C GLY A 356 3.33 23.65 -7.01
N ARG A 357 4.05 23.00 -6.10
CA ARG A 357 4.26 23.48 -4.73
C ARG A 357 5.33 24.57 -4.67
N ARG A 358 5.20 25.45 -3.67
CA ARG A 358 6.22 26.46 -3.33
C ARG A 358 7.17 25.98 -2.25
N ASP A 359 6.74 24.98 -1.48
CA ASP A 359 7.45 24.41 -0.34
C ASP A 359 7.42 22.89 -0.41
N ALA A 360 8.45 22.26 0.08
CA ALA A 360 8.55 20.84 0.25
C ALA A 360 8.20 20.47 1.71
N SER A 361 6.95 20.68 2.11
CA SER A 361 6.52 20.35 3.48
C SER A 361 6.63 18.85 3.76
N ALA A 362 6.79 18.45 5.02
CA ALA A 362 6.88 17.06 5.45
C ALA A 362 5.76 16.18 4.88
N PHE A 363 4.52 16.71 4.80
CA PHE A 363 3.41 15.98 4.18
C PHE A 363 3.65 15.64 2.70
N HIS A 364 4.24 16.55 1.91
CA HIS A 364 4.47 16.34 0.48
C HIS A 364 5.74 15.55 0.20
N LEU A 365 6.74 15.67 1.10
CA LEU A 365 7.98 14.90 1.04
C LEU A 365 7.82 13.46 1.52
N GLU A 366 6.79 13.12 2.30
CA GLU A 366 6.60 11.78 2.86
C GLU A 366 6.84 10.69 1.80
N ALA A 367 7.96 9.97 1.95
CA ALA A 367 8.40 8.95 1.01
C ALA A 367 7.33 7.87 0.80
N GLY A 368 6.68 7.43 1.87
CA GLY A 368 5.62 6.43 1.83
C GLY A 368 4.43 6.84 0.96
N ARG A 369 4.11 8.14 0.89
CA ARG A 369 3.04 8.67 0.02
C ARG A 369 3.38 8.49 -1.46
N LEU A 370 4.59 8.89 -1.85
CA LEU A 370 5.05 8.70 -3.23
C LEU A 370 5.21 7.21 -3.56
N CYS A 371 5.76 6.42 -2.62
CA CYS A 371 5.88 4.97 -2.76
C CYS A 371 4.52 4.30 -3.04
N VAL A 372 3.47 4.62 -2.24
CA VAL A 372 2.13 4.07 -2.47
C VAL A 372 1.63 4.46 -3.85
N LEU A 373 1.72 5.72 -4.25
CA LEU A 373 1.27 6.18 -5.56
C LEU A 373 2.00 5.47 -6.70
N ALA A 374 3.32 5.33 -6.60
CA ALA A 374 4.18 4.77 -7.64
C ALA A 374 4.19 3.22 -7.69
N SER A 375 3.59 2.51 -6.71
CA SER A 375 3.68 1.05 -6.60
C SER A 375 2.34 0.31 -6.72
N ARG A 376 1.30 0.96 -7.28
CA ARG A 376 -0.03 0.32 -7.43
C ARG A 376 -0.25 -0.37 -8.76
N HIS A 377 0.60 -0.11 -9.76
CA HIS A 377 0.44 -0.63 -11.11
C HIS A 377 1.04 -2.03 -11.29
N ARG A 378 0.47 -2.75 -12.26
CA ARG A 378 0.97 -4.04 -12.75
C ARG A 378 1.67 -3.92 -14.10
N HIS A 379 1.35 -2.90 -14.90
CA HIS A 379 1.84 -2.71 -16.26
C HIS A 379 2.48 -1.34 -16.47
N ALA A 380 1.78 -0.24 -16.13
CA ALA A 380 2.32 1.08 -16.35
C ALA A 380 1.89 2.10 -15.27
N CYS A 381 2.77 3.05 -15.00
CA CYS A 381 2.51 4.23 -14.17
C CYS A 381 2.85 5.50 -14.95
N VAL A 382 1.86 6.40 -15.08
CA VAL A 382 2.07 7.73 -15.63
C VAL A 382 2.11 8.73 -14.48
N VAL A 383 3.20 9.49 -14.39
CA VAL A 383 3.37 10.55 -13.40
C VAL A 383 3.08 11.88 -14.07
N VAL A 384 2.10 12.62 -13.57
CA VAL A 384 1.83 14.01 -13.99
C VAL A 384 2.48 14.94 -12.99
N ALA A 385 3.31 15.85 -13.46
CA ALA A 385 4.03 16.78 -12.61
C ALA A 385 4.26 18.11 -13.32
N ARG A 386 4.37 19.20 -12.57
CA ARG A 386 4.94 20.45 -13.08
C ARG A 386 6.45 20.42 -12.99
N ALA A 387 7.10 21.03 -13.97
CA ALA A 387 8.56 21.29 -13.94
C ALA A 387 8.93 22.11 -12.69
N GLY A 388 10.18 21.98 -12.24
CA GLY A 388 10.72 22.72 -11.11
C GLY A 388 10.72 21.98 -9.77
N ILE A 389 10.40 20.66 -9.76
CA ILE A 389 10.45 19.88 -8.51
C ILE A 389 11.90 19.66 -8.04
N ALA A 390 12.83 19.43 -8.96
CA ALA A 390 14.24 19.24 -8.60
C ALA A 390 14.81 20.50 -7.91
N GLU A 391 14.57 21.67 -8.48
CA GLU A 391 14.96 22.96 -7.92
C GLU A 391 14.29 23.24 -6.56
N LEU A 392 13.02 22.82 -6.41
CA LEU A 392 12.34 22.90 -5.13
C LEU A 392 13.02 22.04 -4.06
N LEU A 393 13.38 20.81 -4.40
CA LEU A 393 14.09 19.91 -3.49
C LEU A 393 15.47 20.44 -3.11
N ASP A 394 16.21 21.03 -4.04
CA ASP A 394 17.54 21.61 -3.79
C ASP A 394 17.49 22.78 -2.78
N THR A 395 16.37 23.50 -2.73
CA THR A 395 16.16 24.61 -1.80
C THR A 395 15.50 24.22 -0.48
N HIS A 396 14.94 23.01 -0.38
CA HIS A 396 14.21 22.52 0.80
C HIS A 396 14.73 21.13 1.19
N PRO A 397 15.95 21.04 1.75
CA PRO A 397 16.47 19.76 2.22
C PRO A 397 15.55 19.17 3.31
N SER A 398 15.57 17.85 3.45
CA SER A 398 14.75 17.15 4.43
C SER A 398 15.03 17.64 5.85
N ALA A 399 13.95 17.81 6.61
CA ALA A 399 13.99 18.11 8.04
C ALA A 399 13.24 17.01 8.84
N GLU A 400 13.19 15.78 8.32
CA GLU A 400 12.54 14.68 9.00
C GLU A 400 13.23 14.37 10.33
N PRO A 401 12.47 14.13 11.41
CA PRO A 401 13.04 13.77 12.70
C PRO A 401 13.79 12.44 12.62
N VAL A 402 15.03 12.42 13.11
CA VAL A 402 15.79 11.18 13.27
C VAL A 402 15.64 10.70 14.71
N HIS A 403 15.11 9.50 14.88
CA HIS A 403 14.98 8.89 16.20
C HIS A 403 16.26 8.12 16.55
N LEU A 404 17.01 8.61 17.52
CA LEU A 404 18.21 7.94 18.00
C LEU A 404 17.88 6.53 18.53
N ASN A 405 18.75 5.58 18.20
CA ASN A 405 18.59 4.15 18.55
C ASN A 405 17.40 3.44 17.87
N VAL A 406 16.80 4.04 16.84
CA VAL A 406 15.87 3.34 15.94
C VAL A 406 16.61 3.08 14.63
N PRO A 407 16.75 1.82 14.20
CA PRO A 407 17.38 1.53 12.92
C PRO A 407 16.64 2.23 11.77
N VAL A 408 17.39 2.93 10.92
CA VAL A 408 16.84 3.48 9.68
C VAL A 408 16.50 2.32 8.76
N ARG A 409 15.23 2.20 8.40
CA ARG A 409 14.71 1.15 7.52
C ARG A 409 14.13 1.69 6.23
N PHE A 410 14.18 3.00 6.08
CA PHE A 410 13.48 3.72 5.05
C PHE A 410 14.27 5.00 4.67
N PRO A 411 14.37 5.36 3.40
CA PRO A 411 15.02 6.60 3.01
C PRO A 411 14.17 7.79 3.46
N ASP A 412 14.79 8.94 3.64
CA ASP A 412 14.01 10.14 3.85
C ASP A 412 13.24 10.56 2.59
N GLY A 413 12.25 11.42 2.75
CA GLY A 413 11.38 11.82 1.66
C GLY A 413 12.12 12.61 0.58
N TRP A 414 13.17 13.33 0.93
CA TRP A 414 13.99 14.07 -0.03
C TRP A 414 14.77 13.11 -0.95
N GLU A 415 15.46 12.13 -0.38
CA GLU A 415 16.20 11.09 -1.12
C GLU A 415 15.29 10.30 -2.06
N ALA A 416 14.13 9.85 -1.54
CA ALA A 416 13.17 9.09 -2.32
C ALA A 416 12.60 9.88 -3.51
N ASN A 417 12.31 11.17 -3.32
CA ASN A 417 11.83 12.04 -4.41
C ASN A 417 12.92 12.27 -5.46
N GLN A 418 14.19 12.51 -5.06
CA GLN A 418 15.31 12.67 -5.99
C GLN A 418 15.52 11.40 -6.84
N ALA A 419 15.50 10.22 -6.21
CA ALA A 419 15.67 8.95 -6.92
C ALA A 419 14.55 8.73 -7.96
N MET A 420 13.30 9.03 -7.62
CA MET A 420 12.16 8.91 -8.55
C MET A 420 12.28 9.91 -9.71
N LEU A 421 12.63 11.17 -9.45
CA LEU A 421 12.80 12.19 -10.50
C LEU A 421 13.92 11.83 -11.46
N ALA A 422 15.05 11.33 -10.96
CA ALA A 422 16.16 10.89 -11.80
C ALA A 422 15.74 9.76 -12.77
N HIS A 423 14.95 8.80 -12.28
CA HIS A 423 14.40 7.75 -13.13
C HIS A 423 13.45 8.31 -14.20
N LEU A 424 12.49 9.16 -13.80
CA LEU A 424 11.48 9.72 -14.71
C LEU A 424 12.13 10.62 -15.79
N ALA A 425 13.17 11.37 -15.48
CA ALA A 425 13.94 12.14 -16.45
C ALA A 425 14.61 11.23 -17.49
N GLY A 426 15.16 10.08 -17.09
CA GLY A 426 15.77 9.10 -17.99
C GLY A 426 14.77 8.48 -18.96
N VAL A 427 13.53 8.27 -18.54
CA VAL A 427 12.45 7.73 -19.40
C VAL A 427 11.95 8.75 -20.42
N SER A 428 12.00 10.04 -20.10
CA SER A 428 11.55 11.11 -21.01
C SER A 428 12.50 11.35 -22.18
N VAL A 429 13.76 10.97 -22.07
CA VAL A 429 14.83 11.19 -23.07
C VAL A 429 15.02 9.96 -23.99
N SER A 430 14.54 8.80 -23.61
CA SER A 430 14.69 7.53 -24.32
C SER A 430 13.47 7.19 -25.20
#